data_3a5954e58bc869fc27aab4a88b9b20b8
#
_entry.id   3a5954e58bc869fc27aab4a88b9b20b8
#
_cell.length_a   1.000
_cell.length_b   1.000
_cell.length_c   1.000
_cell.angle_alpha   90.00
_cell.angle_beta   90.00
_cell.angle_gamma   90.00
#
_symmetry.space_group_name_H-M   'P 1'
#
loop_
_entity.id
_entity.type
_entity.pdbx_description
1 polymer ?
#
loop_
_entity_poly.entity_id
_entity_poly.type
_entity_poly.pdbx_seq_one_letter_code
_entity_poly.pdbx_strand_id
1 'polypeptide(L)'
;MKLTKKVLDNNRSIMSRRLAFQAIYAWDINNSDTETITSFFNKEEEFKKCNDKYFNEIVTGVISNIDKIDKTINNHSKLNIDKIGRIELSIIRCAVYELSVRKILDKKIIISESLKLTKKFSTVEGVKFVNAVIDDI
;
A
#
# COMPACT_ATOMS: atom_id res chain seq x y z
N MET A 1 24.75 -11.46 -15.32
CA MET A 1 23.83 -10.74 -16.23
C MET A 1 23.47 -9.38 -15.63
N LYS A 2 23.61 -8.33 -16.41
CA LYS A 2 23.23 -6.99 -15.94
C LYS A 2 21.74 -6.78 -16.14
N LEU A 3 21.07 -6.31 -15.08
CA LEU A 3 19.67 -5.92 -15.19
C LEU A 3 19.55 -4.58 -15.93
N THR A 4 18.51 -4.43 -16.73
CA THR A 4 18.24 -3.15 -17.39
C THR A 4 17.80 -2.12 -16.37
N LYS A 5 17.97 -0.84 -16.69
CA LYS A 5 17.49 0.26 -15.83
C LYS A 5 15.99 0.12 -15.54
N LYS A 6 15.19 -0.24 -16.54
CA LYS A 6 13.73 -0.41 -16.38
C LYS A 6 13.41 -1.50 -15.34
N VAL A 7 14.11 -2.64 -15.38
CA VAL A 7 13.90 -3.74 -14.45
C VAL A 7 14.28 -3.31 -13.03
N LEU A 8 15.41 -2.62 -12.87
CA LEU A 8 15.86 -2.10 -11.57
C LEU A 8 14.87 -1.10 -11.00
N ASP A 9 14.39 -0.14 -11.82
CA ASP A 9 13.41 0.86 -11.39
C ASP A 9 12.09 0.18 -10.98
N ASN A 10 11.65 -0.85 -11.71
CA ASN A 10 10.44 -1.60 -11.39
C ASN A 10 10.60 -2.35 -10.07
N ASN A 11 11.75 -3.00 -9.84
CA ASN A 11 12.02 -3.69 -8.58
C ASN A 11 12.04 -2.72 -7.40
N ARG A 12 12.59 -1.53 -7.58
CA ARG A 12 12.60 -0.49 -6.55
C ARG A 12 11.18 -0.01 -6.23
N SER A 13 10.33 0.14 -7.25
CA SER A 13 8.93 0.51 -7.05
C SER A 13 8.14 -0.56 -6.31
N ILE A 14 8.39 -1.83 -6.62
CA ILE A 14 7.78 -2.96 -5.90
C ILE A 14 8.16 -2.93 -4.42
N MET A 15 9.45 -2.70 -4.13
CA MET A 15 9.91 -2.59 -2.75
C MET A 15 9.30 -1.37 -2.04
N SER A 16 9.16 -0.24 -2.74
CA SER A 16 8.53 0.96 -2.18
C SER A 16 7.09 0.68 -1.75
N ARG A 17 6.31 0.00 -2.57
CA ARG A 17 4.92 -0.38 -2.24
C ARG A 17 4.87 -1.31 -1.04
N ARG A 18 5.78 -2.29 -1.00
CA ARG A 18 5.85 -3.25 0.10
C ARG A 18 6.14 -2.56 1.43
N LEU A 19 7.16 -1.70 1.44
CA LEU A 19 7.53 -0.96 2.66
C LEU A 19 6.44 0.06 3.04
N ALA A 20 5.80 0.68 2.04
CA ALA A 20 4.73 1.66 2.30
C ALA A 20 3.54 1.01 3.00
N PHE A 21 3.06 -0.16 2.54
CA PHE A 21 1.95 -0.81 3.23
C PHE A 21 2.32 -1.22 4.66
N GLN A 22 3.55 -1.68 4.85
CA GLN A 22 4.05 -2.02 6.20
C GLN A 22 4.10 -0.79 7.10
N ALA A 23 4.49 0.36 6.55
CA ALA A 23 4.50 1.63 7.28
C ALA A 23 3.07 2.06 7.66
N ILE A 24 2.11 1.92 6.75
CA ILE A 24 0.71 2.23 7.02
C ILE A 24 0.15 1.29 8.09
N TYR A 25 0.50 0.01 8.03
CA TYR A 25 0.13 -0.95 9.08
C TYR A 25 0.68 -0.53 10.44
N ALA A 26 1.98 -0.19 10.50
CA ALA A 26 2.60 0.25 11.74
C ALA A 26 1.98 1.53 12.30
N TRP A 27 1.68 2.48 11.41
CA TRP A 27 1.00 3.71 11.78
C TRP A 27 -0.39 3.45 12.37
N ASP A 28 -1.16 2.56 11.75
CA ASP A 28 -2.51 2.20 12.20
C ASP A 28 -2.49 1.53 13.58
N ILE A 29 -1.55 0.60 13.81
CA ILE A 29 -1.45 -0.17 15.05
C ILE A 29 -0.89 0.69 16.19
N ASN A 30 0.15 1.49 15.92
CA ASN A 30 0.90 2.21 16.95
C ASN A 30 0.39 3.62 17.20
N ASN A 31 -0.50 4.12 16.36
CA ASN A 31 -1.02 5.49 16.43
C ASN A 31 0.11 6.53 16.43
N SER A 32 1.19 6.25 15.68
CA SER A 32 2.35 7.14 15.56
C SER A 32 2.10 8.21 14.52
N ASP A 33 2.85 9.33 14.59
CA ASP A 33 2.77 10.35 13.55
C ASP A 33 3.55 9.93 12.29
N THR A 34 3.33 10.66 11.21
CA THR A 34 3.94 10.37 9.90
C THR A 34 5.47 10.41 9.97
N GLU A 35 6.01 11.42 10.64
CA GLU A 35 7.46 11.60 10.73
C GLU A 35 8.13 10.46 11.48
N THR A 36 7.54 10.02 12.58
CA THR A 36 8.07 8.89 13.36
C THR A 36 8.11 7.62 12.53
N ILE A 37 7.03 7.33 11.80
CA ILE A 37 6.94 6.14 10.95
C ILE A 37 7.94 6.20 9.79
N THR A 38 8.00 7.30 9.07
CA THR A 38 8.93 7.41 7.93
C THR A 38 10.38 7.36 8.38
N SER A 39 10.71 7.99 9.51
CA SER A 39 12.07 7.94 10.07
C SER A 39 12.49 6.53 10.45
N PHE A 40 11.57 5.74 11.02
CA PHE A 40 11.82 4.35 11.37
C PHE A 40 12.17 3.54 10.12
N PHE A 41 11.33 3.62 9.09
CA PHE A 41 11.53 2.85 7.86
C PHE A 41 12.76 3.31 7.07
N ASN A 42 13.10 4.59 7.11
CA ASN A 42 14.30 5.11 6.44
C ASN A 42 15.60 4.48 6.95
N LYS A 43 15.60 3.94 8.15
CA LYS A 43 16.79 3.30 8.76
C LYS A 43 16.88 1.81 8.44
N GLU A 44 15.85 1.20 7.85
CA GLU A 44 15.84 -0.21 7.52
C GLU A 44 16.76 -0.52 6.33
N GLU A 45 17.43 -1.67 6.38
CA GLU A 45 18.28 -2.13 5.28
C GLU A 45 17.54 -2.21 3.95
N GLU A 46 16.30 -2.69 3.98
CA GLU A 46 15.48 -2.85 2.78
C GLU A 46 15.13 -1.52 2.14
N PHE A 47 15.13 -0.42 2.91
CA PHE A 47 14.82 0.90 2.40
C PHE A 47 15.80 1.34 1.30
N LYS A 48 17.06 0.90 1.36
CA LYS A 48 18.06 1.20 0.34
C LYS A 48 17.70 0.60 -1.02
N LYS A 49 16.83 -0.41 -1.03
CA LYS A 49 16.42 -1.12 -2.25
C LYS A 49 15.14 -0.53 -2.86
N CYS A 50 14.57 0.51 -2.27
CA CYS A 50 13.33 1.10 -2.75
C CYS A 50 13.58 2.48 -3.38
N ASN A 51 12.54 3.00 -4.04
CA ASN A 51 12.47 4.39 -4.46
C ASN A 51 11.91 5.17 -3.27
N ASP A 52 12.77 5.93 -2.60
CA ASP A 52 12.44 6.66 -1.38
C ASP A 52 11.35 7.71 -1.60
N LYS A 53 11.37 8.41 -2.73
CA LYS A 53 10.34 9.40 -3.07
C LYS A 53 8.97 8.75 -3.19
N TYR A 54 8.90 7.60 -3.85
CA TYR A 54 7.65 6.88 -4.03
C TYR A 54 7.12 6.34 -2.70
N PHE A 55 8.01 5.77 -1.88
CA PHE A 55 7.64 5.33 -0.52
C PHE A 55 7.05 6.49 0.28
N ASN A 56 7.75 7.62 0.35
CA ASN A 56 7.29 8.77 1.12
C ASN A 56 5.98 9.34 0.57
N GLU A 57 5.82 9.37 -0.75
CA GLU A 57 4.59 9.83 -1.39
C GLU A 57 3.39 8.97 -0.98
N ILE A 58 3.53 7.65 -1.02
CA ILE A 58 2.43 6.76 -0.63
C ILE A 58 2.09 6.94 0.85
N VAL A 59 3.08 6.89 1.73
CA VAL A 59 2.84 6.96 3.17
C VAL A 59 2.21 8.30 3.56
N THR A 60 2.79 9.41 3.13
CA THR A 60 2.25 10.74 3.44
C THR A 60 0.91 10.97 2.78
N GLY A 61 0.75 10.49 1.54
CA GLY A 61 -0.50 10.61 0.80
C GLY A 61 -1.65 9.84 1.42
N VAL A 62 -1.40 8.61 1.88
CA VAL A 62 -2.42 7.81 2.57
C VAL A 62 -2.84 8.50 3.87
N ILE A 63 -1.88 8.90 4.70
CA ILE A 63 -2.18 9.48 6.01
C ILE A 63 -2.90 10.82 5.85
N SER A 64 -2.46 11.69 4.95
CA SER A 64 -3.10 12.99 4.75
C SER A 64 -4.47 12.90 4.09
N ASN A 65 -4.80 11.80 3.42
CA ASN A 65 -6.10 11.57 2.78
C ASN A 65 -6.90 10.45 3.45
N ILE A 66 -6.59 10.11 4.70
CA ILE A 66 -7.12 8.91 5.35
C ILE A 66 -8.65 8.90 5.42
N ASP A 67 -9.28 10.01 5.73
CA ASP A 67 -10.73 10.07 5.83
C ASP A 67 -11.41 9.84 4.49
N LYS A 68 -10.88 10.43 3.43
CA LYS A 68 -11.36 10.24 2.06
C LYS A 68 -11.14 8.81 1.59
N ILE A 69 -9.97 8.26 1.87
CA ILE A 69 -9.61 6.88 1.51
C ILE A 69 -10.53 5.89 2.22
N ASP A 70 -10.71 6.05 3.52
CA ASP A 70 -11.55 5.15 4.32
C ASP A 70 -13.02 5.23 3.91
N LYS A 71 -13.50 6.42 3.55
CA LYS A 71 -14.85 6.57 3.00
C LYS A 71 -15.02 5.81 1.70
N THR A 72 -14.04 5.90 0.81
CA THR A 72 -14.03 5.14 -0.45
C THR A 72 -14.09 3.64 -0.18
N ILE A 73 -13.28 3.16 0.77
CA ILE A 73 -13.26 1.75 1.12
C ILE A 73 -14.63 1.31 1.64
N ASN A 74 -15.23 2.06 2.55
CA ASN A 74 -16.55 1.74 3.10
C ASN A 74 -17.63 1.68 2.02
N ASN A 75 -17.53 2.53 1.00
CA ASN A 75 -18.50 2.55 -0.10
C ASN A 75 -18.37 1.33 -1.03
N HIS A 76 -17.24 0.65 -1.03
CA HIS A 76 -16.94 -0.45 -1.95
C HIS A 76 -16.68 -1.78 -1.25
N SER A 77 -16.76 -1.83 0.06
CA SER A 77 -16.53 -3.02 0.87
C SER A 77 -17.83 -3.49 1.51
N LYS A 78 -18.02 -4.81 1.56
CA LYS A 78 -19.12 -5.41 2.31
C LYS A 78 -18.90 -5.33 3.83
N LEU A 79 -17.65 -5.16 4.25
CA LEU A 79 -17.29 -5.04 5.66
C LEU A 79 -16.98 -3.59 5.99
N ASN A 80 -17.34 -3.16 7.20
CA ASN A 80 -16.89 -1.91 7.76
C ASN A 80 -15.38 -1.96 7.98
N ILE A 81 -14.73 -0.79 7.95
CA ILE A 81 -13.28 -0.67 8.14
C ILE A 81 -12.82 -1.36 9.42
N ASP A 82 -13.55 -1.23 10.52
CA ASP A 82 -13.21 -1.83 11.80
C ASP A 82 -13.29 -3.36 11.79
N LYS A 83 -13.94 -3.95 10.79
CA LYS A 83 -14.05 -5.40 10.61
C LYS A 83 -13.05 -5.96 9.61
N ILE A 84 -12.35 -5.12 8.88
CA ILE A 84 -11.34 -5.56 7.90
C ILE A 84 -10.04 -5.90 8.64
N GLY A 85 -9.38 -7.00 8.25
CA GLY A 85 -8.07 -7.34 8.79
C GLY A 85 -7.07 -6.21 8.56
N ARG A 86 -6.21 -5.94 9.53
CA ARG A 86 -5.33 -4.78 9.50
C ARG A 86 -4.29 -4.81 8.38
N ILE A 87 -3.82 -6.01 8.01
CA ILE A 87 -2.90 -6.17 6.88
C ILE A 87 -3.62 -5.85 5.59
N GLU A 88 -4.80 -6.45 5.35
CA GLU A 88 -5.61 -6.22 4.16
C GLU A 88 -6.02 -4.76 4.04
N LEU A 89 -6.43 -4.15 5.15
CA LEU A 89 -6.80 -2.73 5.16
C LEU A 89 -5.63 -1.84 4.75
N SER A 90 -4.43 -2.13 5.26
CA SER A 90 -3.24 -1.35 4.92
C SER A 90 -2.91 -1.43 3.43
N ILE A 91 -3.02 -2.63 2.85
CA ILE A 91 -2.80 -2.83 1.41
C ILE A 91 -3.87 -2.09 0.61
N ILE A 92 -5.14 -2.21 1.00
CA ILE A 92 -6.25 -1.55 0.31
C ILE A 92 -6.11 -0.03 0.39
N ARG A 93 -5.73 0.51 1.53
CA ARG A 93 -5.52 1.96 1.70
C ARG A 93 -4.47 2.50 0.72
N CYS A 94 -3.36 1.78 0.56
CA CYS A 94 -2.33 2.15 -0.40
C CYS A 94 -2.84 2.07 -1.84
N ALA A 95 -3.60 1.03 -2.17
CA ALA A 95 -4.20 0.88 -3.49
C ALA A 95 -5.19 1.99 -3.81
N VAL A 96 -6.05 2.34 -2.86
CA VAL A 96 -7.03 3.43 -3.03
C VAL A 96 -6.32 4.76 -3.25
N TYR A 97 -5.25 5.02 -2.50
CA TYR A 97 -4.44 6.22 -2.73
C TYR A 97 -3.94 6.28 -4.17
N GLU A 98 -3.39 5.21 -4.68
CA GLU A 98 -2.86 5.17 -6.04
C GLU A 98 -3.96 5.30 -7.10
N LEU A 99 -5.12 4.72 -6.86
CA LEU A 99 -6.26 4.77 -7.80
C LEU A 99 -6.95 6.13 -7.81
N SER A 100 -7.18 6.71 -6.64
CA SER A 100 -8.12 7.84 -6.47
C SER A 100 -7.43 9.18 -6.30
N VAL A 101 -6.18 9.19 -5.79
CA VAL A 101 -5.43 10.41 -5.51
C VAL A 101 -4.28 10.59 -6.48
N ARG A 102 -3.38 9.61 -6.55
CA ARG A 102 -2.20 9.69 -7.42
C ARG A 102 -2.53 9.60 -8.90
N LYS A 103 -3.36 8.63 -9.28
CA LYS A 103 -3.91 8.45 -10.64
C LYS A 103 -2.86 8.35 -11.76
N ILE A 104 -1.73 7.72 -11.49
CA ILE A 104 -0.65 7.57 -12.48
C ILE A 104 -0.63 6.19 -13.12
N LEU A 105 -0.86 5.14 -12.30
CA LEU A 105 -0.80 3.75 -12.75
C LEU A 105 -2.17 3.24 -13.17
N ASP A 106 -2.16 2.31 -14.14
CA ASP A 106 -3.38 1.59 -14.53
C ASP A 106 -3.91 0.76 -13.37
N LYS A 107 -5.23 0.68 -13.27
CA LYS A 107 -5.92 -0.12 -12.25
C LYS A 107 -5.43 -1.58 -12.27
N LYS A 108 -5.21 -2.17 -13.44
CA LYS A 108 -4.73 -3.55 -13.56
C LYS A 108 -3.39 -3.77 -12.87
N ILE A 109 -2.50 -2.78 -12.96
CA ILE A 109 -1.19 -2.84 -12.31
C ILE A 109 -1.35 -2.75 -10.80
N ILE A 110 -2.19 -1.83 -10.34
CA ILE A 110 -2.43 -1.63 -8.90
C ILE A 110 -3.05 -2.90 -8.29
N ILE A 111 -4.05 -3.49 -8.96
CA ILE A 111 -4.64 -4.76 -8.50
C ILE A 111 -3.58 -5.86 -8.45
N SER A 112 -2.83 -6.05 -9.53
CA SER A 112 -1.81 -7.09 -9.61
C SER A 112 -0.78 -6.98 -8.49
N GLU A 113 -0.25 -5.78 -8.27
CA GLU A 113 0.76 -5.56 -7.24
C GLU A 113 0.17 -5.71 -5.83
N SER A 114 -1.06 -5.25 -5.62
CA SER A 114 -1.75 -5.40 -4.34
C SER A 114 -2.00 -6.87 -4.01
N LEU A 115 -2.40 -7.67 -5.00
CA LEU A 115 -2.64 -9.10 -4.79
C LEU A 115 -1.35 -9.87 -4.51
N LYS A 116 -0.23 -9.48 -5.13
CA LYS A 116 1.07 -10.08 -4.81
C LYS A 116 1.44 -9.86 -3.36
N LEU A 117 1.22 -8.66 -2.84
CA LEU A 117 1.45 -8.36 -1.42
C LEU A 117 0.50 -9.16 -0.52
N THR A 118 -0.76 -9.23 -0.88
CA THR A 118 -1.74 -9.96 -0.09
C THR A 118 -1.44 -11.45 -0.03
N LYS A 119 -1.03 -12.04 -1.16
CA LYS A 119 -0.60 -13.45 -1.19
C LYS A 119 0.58 -13.71 -0.27
N LYS A 120 1.49 -12.75 -0.15
CA LYS A 120 2.70 -12.91 0.66
C LYS A 120 2.43 -12.74 2.15
N PHE A 121 1.54 -11.82 2.53
CA PHE A 121 1.38 -11.39 3.92
C PHE A 121 0.03 -11.76 4.54
N SER A 122 -0.90 -12.31 3.77
CA SER A 122 -2.25 -12.61 4.24
C SER A 122 -2.66 -14.05 3.85
N THR A 123 -3.95 -14.30 3.85
CA THR A 123 -4.57 -15.59 3.59
C THR A 123 -5.22 -15.65 2.21
N VAL A 124 -5.63 -16.85 1.79
CA VAL A 124 -6.40 -17.01 0.54
C VAL A 124 -7.68 -16.17 0.57
N GLU A 125 -8.39 -16.17 1.69
CA GLU A 125 -9.59 -15.36 1.89
C GLU A 125 -9.27 -13.87 1.81
N GLY A 126 -8.14 -13.46 2.36
CA GLY A 126 -7.65 -12.08 2.27
C GLY A 126 -7.41 -11.64 0.84
N VAL A 127 -6.84 -12.51 0.01
CA VAL A 127 -6.64 -12.22 -1.42
C VAL A 127 -7.96 -12.00 -2.13
N LYS A 128 -8.95 -12.86 -1.89
CA LYS A 128 -10.28 -12.72 -2.48
C LYS A 128 -10.96 -11.42 -2.06
N PHE A 129 -10.85 -11.09 -0.77
CA PHE A 129 -11.44 -9.86 -0.23
C PHE A 129 -10.80 -8.62 -0.83
N VAL A 130 -9.48 -8.54 -0.84
CA VAL A 130 -8.74 -7.39 -1.39
C VAL A 130 -9.07 -7.21 -2.87
N ASN A 131 -9.08 -8.31 -3.63
CA ASN A 131 -9.42 -8.25 -5.06
C ASN A 131 -10.82 -7.70 -5.27
N ALA A 132 -11.80 -8.19 -4.50
CA ALA A 132 -13.18 -7.75 -4.64
C ALA A 132 -13.35 -6.25 -4.35
N VAL A 133 -12.70 -5.75 -3.30
CA VAL A 133 -12.79 -4.33 -2.92
C VAL A 133 -12.15 -3.44 -3.99
N ILE A 134 -10.92 -3.74 -4.39
CA ILE A 134 -10.19 -2.90 -5.35
C ILE A 134 -10.87 -2.94 -6.72
N ASP A 135 -11.32 -4.12 -7.15
CA ASP A 135 -11.99 -4.27 -8.44
C ASP A 135 -13.28 -3.45 -8.52
N ASP A 136 -13.98 -3.30 -7.41
CA ASP A 136 -15.24 -2.54 -7.34
C ASP A 136 -15.02 -1.01 -7.39
N ILE A 137 -13.84 -0.55 -7.06
CA ILE A 137 -13.50 0.87 -7.11
C ILE A 137 -13.26 1.30 -8.57
#